data_9e09408c8c1462945ace04b847886e3d
#
_entry.id   9e09408c8c1462945ace04b847886e3d
#
_cell.length_a   1.000
_cell.length_b   1.000
_cell.length_c   1.000
_cell.angle_alpha   90.00
_cell.angle_beta   90.00
_cell.angle_gamma   90.00
#
_symmetry.space_group_name_H-M   'P 1'
#
loop_
_entity.id
_entity.type
_entity.pdbx_description
1 polymer ?
#
loop_
_entity_poly.entity_id
_entity_poly.type
_entity_poly.pdbx_seq_one_letter_code
_entity_poly.pdbx_strand_id
1 'polypeptide(L)'
;MLKQMKYALLTKLRNPSIVFWPFLFPLALATLMYFAIGHMDQADFETVPAAVVVEKEGAAVNSFLTFVDAMDESSGLIRAEKMTEEAALQALEKGEAEGIFYVGSDVRLTVSGNGFPESILQSVLASYQSGEEAVKDIARLHPEGMQD
;
A
#
# COMPACT_ATOMS: atom_id res chain seq x y z
N MET A 1 -45.86 31.46 20.26
CA MET A 1 -44.75 30.54 20.03
C MET A 1 -43.51 31.20 19.38
N LEU A 2 -43.62 32.00 18.30
CA LEU A 2 -42.48 32.66 17.66
C LEU A 2 -41.69 33.62 18.58
N LYS A 3 -42.36 34.36 19.46
CA LYS A 3 -41.69 35.28 20.39
C LYS A 3 -40.80 34.57 21.41
N GLN A 4 -41.24 33.43 21.93
CA GLN A 4 -40.45 32.64 22.87
C GLN A 4 -39.22 32.01 22.21
N MET A 5 -39.36 31.57 20.97
CA MET A 5 -38.27 31.04 20.17
C MET A 5 -37.20 32.09 19.86
N LYS A 6 -37.65 33.33 19.55
CA LYS A 6 -36.75 34.47 19.33
C LYS A 6 -35.95 34.85 20.57
N TYR A 7 -36.60 34.87 21.75
CA TYR A 7 -35.91 35.17 23.01
C TYR A 7 -34.96 34.06 23.43
N ALA A 8 -35.33 32.77 23.24
CA ALA A 8 -34.46 31.63 23.49
C ALA A 8 -33.24 31.64 22.58
N LEU A 9 -33.39 32.02 21.31
CA LEU A 9 -32.30 32.14 20.34
C LEU A 9 -31.34 33.29 20.72
N LEU A 10 -31.92 34.45 21.08
CA LEU A 10 -31.14 35.62 21.52
C LEU A 10 -30.38 35.36 22.81
N THR A 11 -30.94 34.61 23.76
CA THR A 11 -30.27 34.25 25.01
C THR A 11 -29.12 33.27 24.77
N LYS A 12 -29.25 32.34 23.83
CA LYS A 12 -28.17 31.41 23.42
C LYS A 12 -27.06 32.15 22.65
N LEU A 13 -27.42 33.06 21.76
CA LEU A 13 -26.47 33.91 21.01
C LEU A 13 -25.71 34.89 21.91
N ARG A 14 -26.29 35.25 23.06
CA ARG A 14 -25.69 36.17 24.03
C ARG A 14 -24.62 35.48 24.89
N ASN A 15 -24.55 34.15 24.86
CA ASN A 15 -23.49 33.36 25.48
C ASN A 15 -22.46 32.95 24.39
N PRO A 16 -21.39 33.74 24.17
CA PRO A 16 -20.46 33.51 23.05
C PRO A 16 -19.78 32.14 23.11
N SER A 17 -19.60 31.60 24.30
CA SER A 17 -18.99 30.27 24.47
C SER A 17 -19.84 29.14 23.91
N ILE A 18 -21.18 29.24 23.96
CA ILE A 18 -22.08 28.20 23.46
C ILE A 18 -22.14 28.18 21.94
N VAL A 19 -21.95 29.35 21.31
CA VAL A 19 -21.94 29.48 19.84
C VAL A 19 -20.55 29.22 19.28
N PHE A 20 -19.53 29.67 19.99
CA PHE A 20 -18.13 29.59 19.59
C PHE A 20 -17.63 28.14 19.47
N TRP A 21 -17.88 27.32 20.47
CA TRP A 21 -17.38 25.93 20.51
C TRP A 21 -17.88 25.03 19.36
N PRO A 22 -19.20 25.00 19.04
CA PRO A 22 -19.70 24.17 17.95
C PRO A 22 -19.19 24.58 16.56
N PHE A 23 -18.81 25.86 16.38
CA PHE A 23 -18.26 26.34 15.13
C PHE A 23 -16.74 26.27 15.08
N LEU A 24 -16.07 26.62 16.18
CA LEU A 24 -14.60 26.59 16.24
C LEU A 24 -14.04 25.18 16.22
N PHE A 25 -14.70 24.24 16.90
CA PHE A 25 -14.19 22.87 16.99
C PHE A 25 -14.15 22.17 15.61
N PRO A 26 -15.24 22.16 14.80
CA PRO A 26 -15.17 21.59 13.47
C PRO A 26 -14.18 22.32 12.55
N LEU A 27 -14.08 23.65 12.68
CA LEU A 27 -13.14 24.42 11.89
C LEU A 27 -11.69 24.11 12.26
N ALA A 28 -11.40 24.02 13.55
CA ALA A 28 -10.08 23.65 14.05
C ALA A 28 -9.72 22.21 13.63
N LEU A 29 -10.68 21.28 13.73
CA LEU A 29 -10.50 19.90 13.32
C LEU A 29 -10.26 19.80 11.80
N ALA A 30 -11.04 20.51 10.99
CA ALA A 30 -10.88 20.55 9.54
C ALA A 30 -9.52 21.15 9.14
N THR A 31 -9.10 22.21 9.82
CA THR A 31 -7.79 22.85 9.60
C THR A 31 -6.67 21.88 9.98
N LEU A 32 -6.78 21.23 11.13
CA LEU A 32 -5.79 20.26 11.59
C LEU A 32 -5.70 19.05 10.65
N MET A 33 -6.86 18.55 10.20
CA MET A 33 -6.93 17.49 9.19
C MET A 33 -6.34 17.93 7.86
N TYR A 34 -6.62 19.16 7.43
CA TYR A 34 -6.03 19.70 6.20
C TYR A 34 -4.51 19.77 6.28
N PHE A 35 -3.95 20.22 7.41
CA PHE A 35 -2.50 20.21 7.62
C PHE A 35 -1.91 18.82 7.77
N ALA A 36 -2.62 17.89 8.42
CA ALA A 36 -2.14 16.53 8.60
C ALA A 36 -2.18 15.71 7.29
N ILE A 37 -3.26 15.85 6.52
CA ILE A 37 -3.48 15.06 5.30
C ILE A 37 -2.93 15.79 4.06
N GLY A 38 -2.99 17.13 4.02
CA GLY A 38 -2.51 17.92 2.89
C GLY A 38 -1.00 17.86 2.66
N HIS A 39 -0.22 17.38 3.66
CA HIS A 39 1.18 17.04 3.48
C HIS A 39 1.38 15.58 3.03
N MET A 40 0.35 14.74 3.12
CA MET A 40 0.41 13.36 2.62
C MET A 40 0.22 13.28 1.10
N ASP A 41 -0.47 14.26 0.48
CA ASP A 41 -0.59 14.36 -0.99
C ASP A 41 0.73 14.74 -1.68
N GLN A 42 1.72 15.23 -0.92
CA GLN A 42 3.09 15.53 -1.39
C GLN A 42 4.13 14.53 -0.85
N ALA A 43 3.75 13.63 0.03
CA ALA A 43 4.46 12.39 0.14
C ALA A 43 4.13 11.63 -1.16
N ASP A 44 4.93 11.83 -2.21
CA ASP A 44 5.08 10.83 -3.24
C ASP A 44 5.12 9.51 -2.46
N PHE A 45 4.16 8.63 -2.70
CA PHE A 45 4.29 7.27 -2.21
C PHE A 45 5.60 6.80 -2.85
N GLU A 46 6.68 6.89 -2.09
CA GLU A 46 7.98 6.51 -2.58
C GLU A 46 7.80 5.07 -3.04
N THR A 47 7.93 4.91 -4.34
CA THR A 47 7.89 3.59 -4.96
C THR A 47 8.89 2.73 -4.20
N VAL A 48 8.43 1.66 -3.59
CA VAL A 48 9.28 0.78 -2.78
C VAL A 48 10.22 0.03 -3.71
N PRO A 49 11.52 0.32 -3.69
CA PRO A 49 12.48 -0.36 -4.53
C PRO A 49 12.68 -1.78 -3.99
N ALA A 50 12.54 -2.78 -4.85
CA ALA A 50 12.77 -4.17 -4.54
C ALA A 50 13.72 -4.79 -5.56
N ALA A 51 14.64 -5.61 -5.08
CA ALA A 51 15.50 -6.41 -5.94
C ALA A 51 14.84 -7.76 -6.24
N VAL A 52 15.01 -8.25 -7.46
CA VAL A 52 14.57 -9.59 -7.86
C VAL A 52 15.77 -10.41 -8.26
N VAL A 53 16.02 -11.48 -7.53
CA VAL A 53 17.06 -12.47 -7.82
C VAL A 53 16.41 -13.74 -8.34
N VAL A 54 16.80 -14.15 -9.54
CA VAL A 54 16.30 -15.37 -10.17
C VAL A 54 17.25 -16.52 -9.82
N GLU A 55 16.80 -17.42 -8.93
CA GLU A 55 17.57 -18.61 -8.56
C GLU A 55 17.48 -19.71 -9.64
N LYS A 56 16.33 -19.83 -10.31
CA LYS A 56 16.09 -20.83 -11.33
C LYS A 56 15.09 -20.32 -12.35
N GLU A 57 15.47 -20.31 -13.61
CA GLU A 57 14.57 -19.90 -14.68
C GLU A 57 13.41 -20.89 -14.86
N GLY A 58 12.21 -20.36 -15.08
CA GLY A 58 11.01 -21.15 -15.27
C GLY A 58 9.75 -20.32 -15.44
N ALA A 59 8.63 -20.99 -15.65
CA ALA A 59 7.34 -20.33 -15.80
C ALA A 59 6.94 -19.49 -14.58
N ALA A 60 7.30 -19.93 -13.37
CA ALA A 60 7.03 -19.20 -12.15
C ALA A 60 7.73 -17.82 -12.11
N VAL A 61 8.95 -17.72 -12.66
CA VAL A 61 9.68 -16.44 -12.75
C VAL A 61 8.94 -15.46 -13.64
N ASN A 62 8.52 -15.92 -14.83
CA ASN A 62 7.79 -15.07 -15.75
C ASN A 62 6.45 -14.61 -15.17
N SER A 63 5.73 -15.50 -14.50
CA SER A 63 4.47 -15.17 -13.83
C SER A 63 4.67 -14.15 -12.73
N PHE A 64 5.71 -14.31 -11.91
CA PHE A 64 6.03 -13.35 -10.84
C PHE A 64 6.44 -11.99 -11.39
N LEU A 65 7.32 -11.94 -12.40
CA LEU A 65 7.73 -10.69 -13.04
C LEU A 65 6.55 -9.96 -13.66
N THR A 66 5.70 -10.69 -14.42
CA THR A 66 4.47 -10.11 -15.00
C THR A 66 3.53 -9.57 -13.94
N PHE A 67 3.40 -10.26 -12.79
CA PHE A 67 2.60 -9.79 -11.66
C PHE A 67 3.16 -8.50 -11.07
N VAL A 68 4.46 -8.43 -10.84
CA VAL A 68 5.12 -7.24 -10.28
C VAL A 68 5.07 -6.06 -11.25
N ASP A 69 5.30 -6.29 -12.55
CA ASP A 69 5.18 -5.26 -13.60
C ASP A 69 3.75 -4.70 -13.66
N ALA A 70 2.73 -5.57 -13.58
CA ALA A 70 1.34 -5.14 -13.52
C ALA A 70 1.02 -4.32 -12.25
N MET A 71 1.65 -4.64 -11.13
CA MET A 71 1.54 -3.87 -9.89
C MET A 71 2.22 -2.49 -10.01
N ASP A 72 3.40 -2.40 -10.63
CA ASP A 72 4.08 -1.13 -10.88
C ASP A 72 3.24 -0.24 -11.79
N GLU A 73 2.75 -0.77 -12.91
CA GLU A 73 1.88 -0.01 -13.85
C GLU A 73 0.56 0.44 -13.22
N SER A 74 -0.05 -0.37 -12.37
CA SER A 74 -1.37 -0.08 -11.80
C SER A 74 -1.35 0.81 -10.57
N SER A 75 -0.34 0.66 -9.71
CA SER A 75 -0.29 1.34 -8.43
C SER A 75 0.95 2.23 -8.23
N GLY A 76 2.03 1.99 -8.98
CA GLY A 76 3.31 2.68 -8.79
C GLY A 76 3.94 2.48 -7.40
N LEU A 77 3.42 1.51 -6.62
CA LEU A 77 3.85 1.29 -5.23
C LEU A 77 5.18 0.55 -5.13
N ILE A 78 5.53 -0.25 -6.13
CA ILE A 78 6.70 -1.11 -6.10
C ILE A 78 7.42 -1.00 -7.42
N ARG A 79 8.73 -0.85 -7.35
CA ARG A 79 9.62 -0.97 -8.49
C ARG A 79 10.56 -2.13 -8.25
N ALA A 80 10.39 -3.20 -9.00
CA ALA A 80 11.26 -4.36 -8.93
C ALA A 80 12.30 -4.35 -10.04
N GLU A 81 13.55 -4.50 -9.67
CA GLU A 81 14.66 -4.55 -10.61
C GLU A 81 15.36 -5.91 -10.51
N LYS A 82 15.48 -6.58 -11.65
CA LYS A 82 16.20 -7.86 -11.74
C LYS A 82 17.70 -7.62 -11.63
N MET A 83 18.34 -8.26 -10.66
CA MET A 83 19.78 -8.15 -10.45
C MET A 83 20.39 -9.46 -9.93
N THR A 84 21.70 -9.50 -9.86
CA THR A 84 22.42 -10.63 -9.27
C THR A 84 22.26 -10.63 -7.76
N GLU A 85 22.42 -11.79 -7.11
CA GLU A 85 22.34 -11.91 -5.65
C GLU A 85 23.30 -10.97 -4.93
N GLU A 86 24.54 -10.87 -5.42
CA GLU A 86 25.56 -9.98 -4.84
C GLU A 86 25.15 -8.50 -4.93
N ALA A 87 24.62 -8.07 -6.07
CA ALA A 87 24.14 -6.71 -6.29
C ALA A 87 22.90 -6.43 -5.42
N ALA A 88 21.98 -7.40 -5.30
CA ALA A 88 20.79 -7.29 -4.47
C ALA A 88 21.13 -7.14 -2.98
N LEU A 89 22.08 -7.91 -2.47
CA LEU A 89 22.54 -7.79 -1.10
C LEU A 89 23.22 -6.44 -0.84
N GLN A 90 24.03 -5.95 -1.76
CA GLN A 90 24.62 -4.61 -1.65
C GLN A 90 23.58 -3.51 -1.67
N ALA A 91 22.57 -3.63 -2.53
CA ALA A 91 21.47 -2.66 -2.60
C ALA A 91 20.65 -2.64 -1.29
N LEU A 92 20.43 -3.83 -0.70
CA LEU A 92 19.74 -3.95 0.58
C LEU A 92 20.54 -3.32 1.72
N GLU A 93 21.86 -3.57 1.77
CA GLU A 93 22.76 -3.00 2.80
C GLU A 93 22.89 -1.48 2.68
N LYS A 94 22.88 -0.94 1.47
CA LYS A 94 22.95 0.50 1.21
C LYS A 94 21.59 1.22 1.38
N GLY A 95 20.49 0.47 1.54
CA GLY A 95 19.14 1.03 1.57
C GLY A 95 18.65 1.49 0.18
N GLU A 96 19.25 1.01 -0.90
CA GLU A 96 18.81 1.23 -2.27
C GLU A 96 17.65 0.30 -2.65
N ALA A 97 17.49 -0.82 -1.91
CA ALA A 97 16.36 -1.73 -1.98
C ALA A 97 15.86 -2.03 -0.56
N GLU A 98 14.55 -2.07 -0.39
CA GLU A 98 13.90 -2.38 0.89
C GLU A 98 13.72 -3.89 1.11
N GLY A 99 13.82 -4.66 0.04
CA GLY A 99 13.73 -6.12 0.09
C GLY A 99 14.22 -6.79 -1.18
N ILE A 100 14.44 -8.09 -1.06
CA ILE A 100 14.91 -8.95 -2.15
C ILE A 100 13.91 -10.10 -2.32
N PHE A 101 13.34 -10.23 -3.51
CA PHE A 101 12.56 -11.38 -3.91
C PHE A 101 13.48 -12.43 -4.55
N TYR A 102 13.55 -13.59 -3.95
CA TYR A 102 14.22 -14.75 -4.52
C TYR A 102 13.17 -15.60 -5.23
N VAL A 103 13.30 -15.69 -6.55
CA VAL A 103 12.31 -16.37 -7.40
C VAL A 103 12.92 -17.63 -8.00
N GLY A 104 12.36 -18.77 -7.64
CA GLY A 104 12.79 -20.08 -8.11
C GLY A 104 11.62 -21.05 -8.23
N SER A 105 11.68 -22.18 -7.54
CA SER A 105 10.52 -23.08 -7.38
C SER A 105 9.44 -22.48 -6.49
N ASP A 106 9.86 -21.65 -5.52
CA ASP A 106 9.01 -20.85 -4.64
C ASP A 106 9.50 -19.41 -4.66
N VAL A 107 8.63 -18.47 -4.29
CA VAL A 107 8.99 -17.06 -4.13
C VAL A 107 9.23 -16.77 -2.66
N ARG A 108 10.42 -16.29 -2.33
CA ARG A 108 10.81 -15.90 -0.98
C ARG A 108 11.17 -14.43 -0.93
N LEU A 109 10.90 -13.78 0.18
CA LEU A 109 11.23 -12.38 0.41
C LEU A 109 12.19 -12.27 1.59
N THR A 110 13.26 -11.52 1.39
CA THR A 110 14.16 -11.06 2.44
C THR A 110 14.05 -9.55 2.54
N VAL A 111 13.84 -9.02 3.74
CA VAL A 111 13.70 -7.58 4.00
C VAL A 111 14.78 -7.12 4.98
N SER A 112 15.10 -5.82 4.93
CA SER A 112 16.14 -5.24 5.81
C SER A 112 15.64 -4.97 7.23
N GLY A 113 14.31 -4.82 7.40
CA GLY A 113 13.72 -4.43 8.68
C GLY A 113 12.24 -4.79 8.82
N ASN A 114 11.52 -4.04 9.65
CA ASN A 114 10.09 -4.20 9.91
C ASN A 114 9.38 -2.83 9.80
N GLY A 115 9.58 -2.14 8.68
CA GLY A 115 8.97 -0.86 8.41
C GLY A 115 7.72 -0.96 7.53
N PHE A 116 7.23 0.21 7.11
CA PHE A 116 6.10 0.30 6.19
C PHE A 116 6.43 -0.22 4.79
N PRO A 117 7.60 0.09 4.19
CA PRO A 117 8.00 -0.45 2.89
C PRO A 117 8.05 -1.98 2.88
N GLU A 118 8.66 -2.57 3.91
CA GLU A 118 8.78 -4.02 4.04
C GLU A 118 7.42 -4.71 4.19
N SER A 119 6.46 -4.04 4.87
CA SER A 119 5.09 -4.53 4.99
C SER A 119 4.36 -4.55 3.65
N ILE A 120 4.64 -3.58 2.77
CA ILE A 120 4.12 -3.55 1.40
C ILE A 120 4.67 -4.76 0.63
N LEU A 121 5.98 -5.02 0.67
CA LEU A 121 6.61 -6.15 -0.01
C LEU A 121 6.07 -7.49 0.49
N GLN A 122 5.85 -7.63 1.79
CA GLN A 122 5.22 -8.83 2.37
C GLN A 122 3.78 -9.02 1.88
N SER A 123 3.02 -7.94 1.75
CA SER A 123 1.64 -7.98 1.23
C SER A 123 1.60 -8.38 -0.24
N VAL A 124 2.58 -7.93 -1.02
CA VAL A 124 2.75 -8.33 -2.44
C VAL A 124 3.04 -9.80 -2.56
N LEU A 125 3.98 -10.31 -1.77
CA LEU A 125 4.29 -11.75 -1.74
C LEU A 125 3.06 -12.57 -1.35
N ALA A 126 2.32 -12.17 -0.32
CA ALA A 126 1.11 -12.84 0.12
C ALA A 126 0.03 -12.83 -0.98
N SER A 127 -0.14 -11.71 -1.68
CA SER A 127 -1.09 -11.59 -2.80
C SER A 127 -0.72 -12.50 -3.97
N TYR A 128 0.57 -12.59 -4.31
CA TYR A 128 1.05 -13.50 -5.34
C TYR A 128 0.80 -14.97 -4.98
N GLN A 129 1.17 -15.37 -3.75
CA GLN A 129 0.99 -16.74 -3.27
C GLN A 129 -0.49 -17.14 -3.23
N SER A 130 -1.37 -16.24 -2.77
CA SER A 130 -2.82 -16.49 -2.76
C SER A 130 -3.39 -16.63 -4.19
N GLY A 131 -2.88 -15.83 -5.13
CA GLY A 131 -3.24 -15.93 -6.54
C GLY A 131 -2.80 -17.26 -7.16
N GLU A 132 -1.58 -17.70 -6.85
CA GLU A 132 -1.05 -18.98 -7.34
C GLU A 132 -1.84 -20.17 -6.80
N GLU A 133 -2.21 -20.16 -5.52
CA GLU A 133 -3.06 -21.20 -4.91
C GLU A 133 -4.45 -21.23 -5.54
N ALA A 134 -5.07 -20.08 -5.78
CA ALA A 134 -6.37 -19.99 -6.44
C ALA A 134 -6.33 -20.56 -7.86
N VAL A 135 -5.29 -20.29 -8.63
CA VAL A 135 -5.11 -20.84 -9.99
C VAL A 135 -4.91 -22.35 -9.92
N LYS A 136 -4.12 -22.87 -8.97
CA LYS A 136 -3.91 -24.32 -8.78
C LYS A 136 -5.22 -25.04 -8.40
N ASP A 137 -6.05 -24.42 -7.55
CA ASP A 137 -7.34 -24.98 -7.14
C ASP A 137 -8.35 -24.97 -8.30
N ILE A 138 -8.41 -23.91 -9.10
CA ILE A 138 -9.24 -23.86 -10.31
C ILE A 138 -8.79 -24.93 -11.31
N ALA A 139 -7.49 -25.10 -11.52
CA ALA A 139 -6.94 -26.13 -12.41
C ALA A 139 -7.27 -27.54 -11.94
N ARG A 140 -7.36 -27.78 -10.63
CA ARG A 140 -7.78 -29.07 -10.06
C ARG A 140 -9.27 -29.34 -10.19
N LEU A 141 -10.11 -28.28 -10.06
CA LEU A 141 -11.56 -28.41 -10.09
C LEU A 141 -12.12 -28.44 -11.52
N HIS A 142 -11.45 -27.77 -12.45
CA HIS A 142 -11.87 -27.67 -13.86
C HIS A 142 -10.68 -27.89 -14.83
N PRO A 143 -10.16 -29.13 -14.96
CA PRO A 143 -9.03 -29.42 -15.82
C PRO A 143 -9.34 -29.23 -17.32
N GLU A 144 -10.62 -29.20 -17.70
CA GLU A 144 -11.06 -29.06 -19.09
C GLU A 144 -11.14 -27.60 -19.59
N GLY A 145 -11.10 -26.62 -18.68
CA GLY A 145 -11.22 -25.19 -19.00
C GLY A 145 -9.93 -24.52 -19.49
N MET A 146 -8.80 -25.19 -19.53
CA MET A 146 -7.50 -24.65 -19.94
C MET A 146 -7.09 -25.03 -21.37
N GLN A 147 -7.99 -25.64 -22.16
CA GLN A 147 -7.66 -26.11 -23.52
C GLN A 147 -8.26 -25.26 -24.66
N ASP A 148 -8.84 -24.08 -24.35
CA ASP A 148 -9.30 -23.13 -25.37
C ASP A 148 -8.45 -21.88 -25.42
#